data_3cd6975bc004f6b24cb859b5fbf4e343
#
_entry.id   3cd6975bc004f6b24cb859b5fbf4e343
#
_cell.length_a   1.000
_cell.length_b   1.000
_cell.length_c   1.000
_cell.angle_alpha   90.00
_cell.angle_beta   90.00
_cell.angle_gamma   90.00
#
_symmetry.space_group_name_H-M   'P 1'
#
loop_
_entity.id
_entity.type
_entity.pdbx_description
1 polymer ?
#
loop_
_entity_poly.entity_id
_entity_poly.type
_entity_poly.pdbx_seq_one_letter_code
_entity_poly.pdbx_strand_id
1 'polypeptide(L)'
;MKRKVSLIYFLIISCFGYSQIYFSSFPENKQLIGRDLSTNKGLIKISGEVNNGPYFDIDYDNWRSGEPNNAPPPENVGEMFGNNSILQGQWNDGNSSDTKPSYVEFEEEVTSLSDFIYLGQYNGHSYFKNLNNLNWEDAKLEAENLGAYLSSHQTIEENNAVSAMGDFIGWIGLYQDLNSPNYDEPTGGWKWVSPTNLNSNYSEVYVELYKNNSLLETYSQELSFSNDQASFEINIEINSELSKYSVKTYATNNGEASLIKQSDDIVCGDVFVVQGQSNAEAPSYNGSSSSYENDF
;
A
#
# COMPACT_ATOMS: atom_id res chain seq x y z
N MET A 1 13.78 38.74 15.97
CA MET A 1 14.02 37.63 15.04
C MET A 1 14.42 36.41 15.83
N LYS A 2 13.48 35.48 16.12
CA LYS A 2 13.81 34.27 16.89
C LYS A 2 14.17 33.18 15.86
N ARG A 3 15.46 32.80 15.81
CA ARG A 3 15.90 31.65 15.02
C ARG A 3 15.42 30.37 15.72
N LYS A 4 14.60 29.58 15.02
CA LYS A 4 14.28 28.22 15.43
C LYS A 4 15.53 27.36 15.19
N VAL A 5 16.13 26.86 16.26
CA VAL A 5 17.15 25.82 16.18
C VAL A 5 16.40 24.50 16.18
N SER A 6 16.37 23.80 15.04
CA SER A 6 15.92 22.42 15.00
C SER A 6 17.03 21.53 15.54
N LEU A 7 16.80 20.97 16.72
CA LEU A 7 17.72 20.02 17.34
C LEU A 7 17.38 18.63 16.76
N ILE A 8 18.26 18.11 15.92
CA ILE A 8 18.14 16.75 15.38
C ILE A 8 18.94 15.84 16.32
N TYR A 9 18.27 14.93 17.01
CA TYR A 9 18.93 13.91 17.82
C TYR A 9 19.21 12.67 16.97
N PHE A 10 20.48 12.28 16.90
CA PHE A 10 20.91 11.00 16.35
C PHE A 10 21.23 10.04 17.50
N LEU A 11 20.64 8.88 17.47
CA LEU A 11 20.99 7.79 18.36
C LEU A 11 21.92 6.83 17.59
N ILE A 12 23.18 6.76 17.98
CA ILE A 12 24.10 5.74 17.46
C ILE A 12 23.95 4.51 18.34
N ILE A 13 23.38 3.46 17.78
CA ILE A 13 23.42 2.13 18.40
C ILE A 13 24.41 1.30 17.60
N SER A 14 25.61 1.12 18.12
CA SER A 14 26.56 0.15 17.64
C SER A 14 26.21 -1.20 18.26
N CYS A 15 25.51 -2.05 17.54
CA CYS A 15 25.39 -3.45 17.87
C CYS A 15 25.99 -4.28 16.74
N PHE A 16 26.75 -5.29 17.13
CA PHE A 16 27.18 -6.35 16.23
C PHE A 16 25.95 -7.05 15.67
N GLY A 17 25.70 -6.88 14.38
CA GLY A 17 24.54 -7.39 13.68
C GLY A 17 23.93 -6.33 12.76
N TYR A 18 23.46 -6.73 11.63
CA TYR A 18 22.83 -5.95 10.58
C TYR A 18 21.86 -4.92 11.20
N SER A 19 22.14 -3.62 11.05
CA SER A 19 21.26 -2.57 11.57
C SER A 19 20.56 -1.86 10.41
N GLN A 20 19.26 -2.08 10.33
CA GLN A 20 18.37 -1.25 9.53
C GLN A 20 18.01 -0.02 10.37
N ILE A 21 18.39 1.18 9.94
CA ILE A 21 18.05 2.42 10.63
C ILE A 21 17.02 3.17 9.79
N TYR A 22 15.79 3.29 10.30
CA TYR A 22 14.76 4.14 9.72
C TYR A 22 14.88 5.55 10.31
N PHE A 23 14.98 6.56 9.46
CA PHE A 23 14.94 7.96 9.87
C PHE A 23 13.65 8.62 9.40
N SER A 24 12.82 9.04 10.34
CA SER A 24 11.53 9.71 10.06
C SER A 24 11.65 11.18 9.65
N SER A 25 12.86 11.72 9.47
CA SER A 25 13.10 13.13 9.16
C SER A 25 13.85 13.40 7.85
N PHE A 26 14.14 12.37 7.07
CA PHE A 26 14.62 12.58 5.70
C PHE A 26 13.44 12.93 4.78
N PRO A 27 13.69 13.72 3.71
CA PRO A 27 12.65 13.96 2.71
C PRO A 27 12.09 12.61 2.25
N GLU A 28 10.78 12.55 2.17
CA GLU A 28 10.03 11.38 1.73
C GLU A 28 10.75 10.69 0.58
N ASN A 29 11.01 9.39 0.72
CA ASN A 29 11.60 8.48 -0.26
C ASN A 29 13.13 8.24 -0.25
N LYS A 30 13.92 8.76 0.68
CA LYS A 30 15.33 8.39 0.78
C LYS A 30 15.59 7.41 1.91
N GLN A 31 16.16 6.26 1.59
CA GLN A 31 16.53 5.24 2.58
C GLN A 31 18.05 5.11 2.65
N LEU A 32 18.58 5.25 3.86
CA LEU A 32 19.99 5.04 4.14
C LEU A 32 20.19 3.67 4.81
N ILE A 33 21.04 2.84 4.22
CA ILE A 33 21.42 1.54 4.76
C ILE A 33 22.84 1.61 5.28
N GLY A 34 23.02 1.27 6.58
CA GLY A 34 24.34 1.14 7.17
C GLY A 34 25.12 -0.03 6.56
N ARG A 35 26.43 0.10 6.42
CA ARG A 35 27.28 -0.97 5.93
C ARG A 35 27.88 -1.83 7.06
N ASP A 36 28.10 -3.10 6.75
CA ASP A 36 28.99 -3.95 7.52
C ASP A 36 30.45 -3.58 7.21
N LEU A 37 31.22 -3.26 8.23
CA LEU A 37 32.61 -2.83 8.08
C LEU A 37 33.54 -3.95 7.58
N SER A 38 33.18 -5.22 7.78
CA SER A 38 33.98 -6.36 7.34
C SER A 38 33.81 -6.68 5.85
N THR A 39 32.60 -6.50 5.32
CA THR A 39 32.24 -6.80 3.94
C THR A 39 32.16 -5.57 3.05
N ASN A 40 32.05 -4.39 3.64
CA ASN A 40 31.77 -3.13 2.96
C ASN A 40 30.46 -3.15 2.17
N LYS A 41 29.46 -3.88 2.69
CA LYS A 41 28.15 -4.05 2.08
C LYS A 41 27.05 -3.68 3.06
N GLY A 42 25.90 -3.26 2.53
CA GLY A 42 24.66 -3.10 3.26
C GLY A 42 23.68 -4.20 2.91
N LEU A 43 22.73 -4.45 3.79
CA LEU A 43 21.67 -5.44 3.61
C LEU A 43 20.31 -4.75 3.45
N ILE A 44 19.66 -4.96 2.33
CA ILE A 44 18.24 -4.64 2.12
C ILE A 44 17.46 -5.89 2.49
N LYS A 45 16.55 -5.76 3.45
CA LYS A 45 15.61 -6.82 3.80
C LYS A 45 14.23 -6.45 3.26
N ILE A 46 13.69 -7.28 2.38
CA ILE A 46 12.35 -7.15 1.82
C ILE A 46 11.53 -8.30 2.34
N SER A 47 10.47 -7.99 3.07
CA SER A 47 9.58 -9.01 3.61
C SER A 47 8.14 -8.53 3.49
N GLY A 48 7.24 -9.46 3.40
CA GLY A 48 5.81 -9.20 3.31
C GLY A 48 5.00 -10.48 3.30
N GLU A 49 3.74 -10.31 3.05
CA GLU A 49 2.77 -11.38 2.93
C GLU A 49 2.05 -11.26 1.58
N VAL A 50 1.75 -12.40 0.99
CA VAL A 50 0.96 -12.51 -0.23
C VAL A 50 -0.27 -13.33 0.10
N ASN A 51 -1.44 -12.80 -0.22
CA ASN A 51 -2.71 -13.48 -0.02
C ASN A 51 -3.24 -14.00 -1.36
N ASN A 52 -3.58 -15.29 -1.40
CA ASN A 52 -4.26 -15.94 -2.53
C ASN A 52 -5.78 -16.04 -2.31
N GLY A 53 -6.26 -15.55 -1.18
CA GLY A 53 -7.67 -15.53 -0.86
C GLY A 53 -8.43 -14.43 -1.61
N PRO A 54 -9.75 -14.53 -1.65
CA PRO A 54 -10.60 -13.54 -2.30
C PRO A 54 -10.70 -12.22 -1.51
N TYR A 55 -9.95 -12.07 -0.43
CA TYR A 55 -10.01 -10.93 0.49
C TYR A 55 -8.61 -10.49 0.91
N PHE A 56 -8.42 -9.18 1.16
CA PHE A 56 -7.20 -8.62 1.74
C PHE A 56 -7.52 -7.64 2.87
N ASP A 57 -6.59 -7.48 3.81
CA ASP A 57 -6.74 -6.62 4.97
C ASP A 57 -6.86 -5.15 4.56
N ILE A 58 -7.53 -4.34 5.38
CA ILE A 58 -7.65 -2.91 5.14
C ILE A 58 -6.40 -2.19 5.68
N ASP A 59 -5.72 -1.46 4.80
CA ASP A 59 -4.59 -0.58 5.16
C ASP A 59 -5.02 0.87 5.43
N TYR A 60 -6.23 1.23 4.98
CA TYR A 60 -6.85 2.54 5.14
C TYR A 60 -8.32 2.36 5.49
N ASP A 61 -8.82 3.14 6.44
CA ASP A 61 -10.23 3.20 6.79
C ASP A 61 -10.79 4.63 6.74
N ASN A 62 -12.09 4.76 6.52
CA ASN A 62 -12.80 6.04 6.54
C ASN A 62 -14.20 5.91 7.17
N TRP A 63 -14.26 5.22 8.28
CA TRP A 63 -15.51 5.05 9.02
C TRP A 63 -16.13 6.40 9.43
N ARG A 64 -17.44 6.51 9.31
CA ARG A 64 -18.19 7.60 9.89
C ARG A 64 -18.02 7.59 11.42
N SER A 65 -18.06 8.77 12.04
CA SER A 65 -17.91 8.87 13.49
C SER A 65 -18.94 7.98 14.22
N GLY A 66 -18.46 7.05 15.00
CA GLY A 66 -19.25 6.07 15.76
C GLY A 66 -19.45 4.74 15.06
N GLU A 67 -18.89 4.57 13.86
CA GLU A 67 -18.87 3.31 13.12
C GLU A 67 -17.44 2.70 13.06
N PRO A 68 -17.32 1.42 12.79
CA PRO A 68 -18.39 0.40 12.74
C PRO A 68 -18.98 0.18 14.14
N ASN A 69 -20.29 -0.06 14.27
CA ASN A 69 -20.96 -0.17 15.56
C ASN A 69 -21.70 -1.51 15.76
N ASN A 70 -21.82 -2.33 14.70
CA ASN A 70 -22.54 -3.61 14.71
C ASN A 70 -23.95 -3.50 15.31
N ALA A 71 -24.74 -2.51 14.88
CA ALA A 71 -26.10 -2.31 15.37
C ALA A 71 -26.98 -3.52 15.04
N PRO A 72 -27.93 -3.90 15.95
CA PRO A 72 -28.84 -5.02 15.66
C PRO A 72 -29.85 -4.69 14.54
N PRO A 73 -30.05 -5.59 13.53
CA PRO A 73 -29.40 -6.88 13.33
C PRO A 73 -27.92 -6.74 12.99
N PRO A 74 -27.08 -7.78 13.17
CA PRO A 74 -25.64 -7.68 12.96
C PRO A 74 -25.27 -7.08 11.61
N GLU A 75 -24.28 -6.18 11.61
CA GLU A 75 -23.78 -5.43 10.47
C GLU A 75 -22.34 -5.84 10.18
N ASN A 76 -22.10 -6.53 9.06
CA ASN A 76 -20.81 -7.14 8.73
C ASN A 76 -20.37 -6.89 7.29
N VAL A 77 -20.97 -5.90 6.62
CA VAL A 77 -20.60 -5.46 5.27
C VAL A 77 -20.56 -3.93 5.21
N GLY A 78 -19.74 -3.39 4.32
CA GLY A 78 -19.54 -1.94 4.22
C GLY A 78 -20.41 -1.28 3.15
N GLU A 79 -20.83 -0.06 3.46
CA GLU A 79 -21.45 0.86 2.53
C GLU A 79 -20.74 2.21 2.55
N MET A 80 -20.76 2.94 1.42
CA MET A 80 -20.14 4.25 1.30
C MET A 80 -21.16 5.31 0.91
N PHE A 81 -21.02 6.49 1.52
CA PHE A 81 -21.79 7.68 1.19
C PHE A 81 -21.20 8.39 -0.05
N GLY A 82 -22.01 8.62 -1.06
CA GLY A 82 -21.62 9.35 -2.26
C GLY A 82 -21.69 10.88 -2.10
N ASN A 83 -21.49 11.59 -3.21
CA ASN A 83 -21.35 13.06 -3.27
C ASN A 83 -22.62 13.84 -2.96
N ASN A 84 -23.77 13.19 -2.88
CA ASN A 84 -25.04 13.81 -2.46
C ASN A 84 -25.19 13.95 -0.93
N SER A 85 -24.20 13.48 -0.18
CA SER A 85 -24.17 13.49 1.29
C SER A 85 -23.07 14.41 1.83
N ILE A 86 -23.33 15.03 2.99
CA ILE A 86 -22.27 15.71 3.77
C ILE A 86 -21.25 14.70 4.35
N LEU A 87 -21.56 13.41 4.29
CA LEU A 87 -20.73 12.30 4.73
C LEU A 87 -19.95 11.67 3.57
N GLN A 88 -19.86 12.35 2.43
CA GLN A 88 -19.19 11.85 1.22
C GLN A 88 -17.89 11.14 1.55
N GLY A 89 -17.75 9.93 1.04
CA GLY A 89 -16.58 9.05 1.20
C GLY A 89 -16.50 8.34 2.54
N GLN A 90 -17.31 8.69 3.53
CA GLN A 90 -17.33 7.97 4.81
C GLN A 90 -18.06 6.65 4.66
N TRP A 91 -17.67 5.68 5.49
CA TRP A 91 -18.23 4.32 5.50
C TRP A 91 -19.13 4.08 6.71
N ASN A 92 -20.04 3.16 6.53
CA ASN A 92 -20.89 2.62 7.57
C ASN A 92 -20.91 1.10 7.43
N ASP A 93 -20.97 0.38 8.54
CA ASP A 93 -21.30 -1.03 8.51
C ASP A 93 -22.82 -1.18 8.32
N GLY A 94 -23.21 -2.23 7.63
CA GLY A 94 -24.59 -2.50 7.27
C GLY A 94 -24.93 -3.97 7.35
N ASN A 95 -26.21 -4.25 7.43
CA ASN A 95 -26.71 -5.62 7.40
C ASN A 95 -26.64 -6.18 5.99
N SER A 96 -25.97 -7.33 5.82
CA SER A 96 -25.78 -7.97 4.49
C SER A 96 -27.08 -8.34 3.79
N SER A 97 -28.21 -8.42 4.51
CA SER A 97 -29.53 -8.73 3.93
C SER A 97 -30.28 -7.50 3.40
N ASP A 98 -29.82 -6.29 3.69
CA ASP A 98 -30.40 -5.08 3.12
C ASP A 98 -30.14 -5.01 1.62
N THR A 99 -31.02 -4.33 0.89
CA THR A 99 -30.86 -4.19 -0.55
C THR A 99 -30.54 -2.76 -0.94
N LYS A 100 -29.43 -2.57 -1.66
CA LYS A 100 -28.92 -1.25 -2.07
C LYS A 100 -28.27 -1.35 -3.47
N PRO A 101 -28.11 -0.22 -4.18
CA PRO A 101 -27.20 -0.15 -5.31
C PRO A 101 -25.76 -0.43 -4.81
N SER A 102 -24.86 -0.76 -5.72
CA SER A 102 -23.47 -1.02 -5.37
C SER A 102 -22.50 -0.26 -6.25
N TYR A 103 -21.32 0.02 -5.71
CA TYR A 103 -20.15 0.46 -6.46
C TYR A 103 -19.43 -0.76 -6.98
N VAL A 104 -19.27 -0.84 -8.30
CA VAL A 104 -18.60 -1.94 -9.00
C VAL A 104 -17.36 -1.42 -9.69
N GLU A 105 -16.28 -2.19 -9.60
CA GLU A 105 -14.95 -1.82 -10.08
C GLU A 105 -14.41 -2.87 -11.03
N PHE A 106 -13.81 -2.40 -12.13
CA PHE A 106 -13.03 -3.19 -13.08
C PHE A 106 -11.58 -2.77 -13.04
N GLU A 107 -10.67 -3.72 -13.10
CA GLU A 107 -9.20 -3.50 -13.18
C GLU A 107 -8.73 -2.88 -14.50
N GLU A 108 -9.63 -2.71 -15.46
CA GLU A 108 -9.34 -2.25 -16.80
C GLU A 108 -10.28 -1.13 -17.26
N GLU A 109 -9.97 -0.52 -18.40
CA GLU A 109 -10.78 0.52 -18.99
C GLU A 109 -12.06 -0.06 -19.62
N VAL A 110 -13.18 0.04 -18.91
CA VAL A 110 -14.53 -0.26 -19.38
C VAL A 110 -15.35 1.04 -19.35
N THR A 111 -15.98 1.40 -20.45
CA THR A 111 -16.74 2.67 -20.53
C THR A 111 -18.23 2.50 -20.68
N SER A 112 -18.71 1.27 -20.90
CA SER A 112 -20.14 0.98 -21.01
C SER A 112 -20.47 -0.45 -20.59
N LEU A 113 -21.56 -0.59 -19.85
CA LEU A 113 -22.08 -1.88 -19.39
C LEU A 113 -23.61 -1.77 -19.32
N SER A 114 -24.35 -2.80 -19.78
CA SER A 114 -25.81 -2.79 -19.65
C SER A 114 -26.21 -2.95 -18.17
N ASP A 115 -27.30 -2.28 -17.79
CA ASP A 115 -27.85 -2.28 -16.42
C ASP A 115 -26.95 -1.62 -15.35
N PHE A 116 -25.91 -0.92 -15.79
CA PHE A 116 -25.00 -0.16 -14.94
C PHE A 116 -24.83 1.26 -15.46
N ILE A 117 -24.59 2.20 -14.56
CA ILE A 117 -24.20 3.58 -14.89
C ILE A 117 -22.69 3.70 -14.74
N TYR A 118 -22.02 4.09 -15.79
CA TYR A 118 -20.61 4.45 -15.75
C TYR A 118 -20.41 5.70 -14.89
N LEU A 119 -19.59 5.62 -13.85
CA LEU A 119 -19.31 6.70 -12.92
C LEU A 119 -18.06 7.48 -13.32
N GLY A 120 -17.00 6.79 -13.75
CA GLY A 120 -15.72 7.39 -14.10
C GLY A 120 -14.56 6.41 -13.99
N GLN A 121 -13.36 6.97 -14.08
CA GLN A 121 -12.10 6.23 -13.96
C GLN A 121 -11.20 6.85 -12.90
N TYR A 122 -10.43 6.02 -12.25
CA TYR A 122 -9.33 6.42 -11.38
C TYR A 122 -8.21 5.38 -11.50
N ASN A 123 -6.99 5.80 -11.72
CA ASN A 123 -5.77 4.98 -11.76
C ASN A 123 -5.80 3.78 -12.74
N GLY A 124 -6.57 3.88 -13.84
CA GLY A 124 -6.73 2.80 -14.81
C GLY A 124 -7.91 1.87 -14.53
N HIS A 125 -8.54 1.98 -13.38
CA HIS A 125 -9.74 1.25 -13.00
C HIS A 125 -11.00 2.01 -13.42
N SER A 126 -12.06 1.27 -13.77
CA SER A 126 -13.35 1.83 -14.15
C SER A 126 -14.40 1.51 -13.11
N TYR A 127 -15.20 2.52 -12.75
CA TYR A 127 -16.20 2.43 -11.69
C TYR A 127 -17.61 2.58 -12.25
N PHE A 128 -18.53 1.78 -11.72
CA PHE A 128 -19.92 1.74 -12.12
C PHE A 128 -20.85 1.72 -10.92
N LYS A 129 -22.06 2.27 -11.11
CA LYS A 129 -23.20 2.04 -10.23
C LYS A 129 -24.05 0.90 -10.79
N ASN A 130 -24.25 -0.14 -10.00
CA ASN A 130 -25.25 -1.14 -10.29
C ASN A 130 -26.65 -0.55 -10.05
N LEU A 131 -27.53 -0.67 -11.03
CA LEU A 131 -28.92 -0.17 -10.92
C LEU A 131 -29.83 -1.12 -10.13
N ASN A 132 -29.44 -2.37 -9.98
CA ASN A 132 -30.16 -3.34 -9.19
C ASN A 132 -29.89 -3.09 -7.70
N ASN A 133 -30.97 -2.98 -6.92
CA ASN A 133 -30.84 -3.00 -5.46
C ASN A 133 -30.78 -4.45 -5.01
N LEU A 134 -29.59 -4.91 -4.68
CA LEU A 134 -29.31 -6.28 -4.26
C LEU A 134 -28.81 -6.29 -2.81
N ASN A 135 -28.95 -7.42 -2.14
CA ASN A 135 -28.19 -7.66 -0.93
C ASN A 135 -26.69 -7.77 -1.26
N TRP A 136 -25.84 -7.67 -0.24
CA TRP A 136 -24.41 -7.56 -0.48
C TRP A 136 -23.82 -8.77 -1.21
N GLU A 137 -24.21 -10.00 -0.84
CA GLU A 137 -23.71 -11.23 -1.47
C GLU A 137 -24.15 -11.35 -2.94
N ASP A 138 -25.43 -11.01 -3.25
CA ASP A 138 -25.91 -11.03 -4.62
C ASP A 138 -25.27 -9.92 -5.47
N ALA A 139 -25.01 -8.74 -4.90
CA ALA A 139 -24.30 -7.66 -5.57
C ALA A 139 -22.84 -8.05 -5.87
N LYS A 140 -22.17 -8.70 -4.93
CA LYS A 140 -20.83 -9.26 -5.10
C LYS A 140 -20.83 -10.30 -6.23
N LEU A 141 -21.73 -11.26 -6.18
CA LEU A 141 -21.82 -12.32 -7.18
C LEU A 141 -22.13 -11.75 -8.59
N GLU A 142 -23.00 -10.74 -8.70
CA GLU A 142 -23.29 -10.08 -9.98
C GLU A 142 -22.04 -9.39 -10.55
N ALA A 143 -21.29 -8.67 -9.72
CA ALA A 143 -20.01 -8.05 -10.13
C ALA A 143 -18.99 -9.12 -10.60
N GLU A 144 -18.83 -10.20 -9.84
CA GLU A 144 -17.93 -11.30 -10.16
C GLU A 144 -18.27 -11.99 -11.48
N ASN A 145 -19.55 -12.19 -11.79
CA ASN A 145 -20.00 -12.77 -13.06
C ASN A 145 -19.66 -11.90 -14.27
N LEU A 146 -19.37 -10.62 -14.06
CA LEU A 146 -18.96 -9.68 -15.10
C LEU A 146 -17.43 -9.56 -15.21
N GLY A 147 -16.68 -10.28 -14.39
CA GLY A 147 -15.23 -10.13 -14.28
C GLY A 147 -14.81 -8.86 -13.51
N ALA A 148 -15.71 -8.32 -12.71
CA ALA A 148 -15.53 -7.17 -11.85
C ALA A 148 -15.66 -7.58 -10.37
N TYR A 149 -15.64 -6.60 -9.48
CA TYR A 149 -15.86 -6.82 -8.04
C TYR A 149 -16.54 -5.60 -7.41
N LEU A 150 -17.07 -5.76 -6.19
CA LEU A 150 -17.49 -4.60 -5.41
C LEU A 150 -16.29 -3.74 -5.11
N SER A 151 -16.40 -2.43 -5.34
CA SER A 151 -15.28 -1.50 -5.29
C SER A 151 -14.52 -1.55 -3.96
N SER A 152 -13.20 -1.61 -4.04
CA SER A 152 -12.26 -1.73 -2.93
C SER A 152 -11.36 -0.50 -2.84
N HIS A 153 -11.42 0.24 -1.74
CA HIS A 153 -10.73 1.52 -1.58
C HIS A 153 -9.54 1.37 -0.64
N GLN A 154 -8.35 1.24 -1.18
CA GLN A 154 -7.14 1.02 -0.40
C GLN A 154 -6.42 2.31 0.01
N THR A 155 -6.76 3.43 -0.61
CA THR A 155 -6.16 4.75 -0.32
C THR A 155 -7.23 5.83 -0.16
N ILE A 156 -6.87 6.89 0.57
CA ILE A 156 -7.76 8.05 0.74
C ILE A 156 -8.04 8.74 -0.60
N GLU A 157 -7.08 8.76 -1.50
CA GLU A 157 -7.18 9.37 -2.83
C GLU A 157 -8.21 8.64 -3.69
N GLU A 158 -8.16 7.32 -3.71
CA GLU A 158 -9.12 6.46 -4.41
C GLU A 158 -10.52 6.60 -3.82
N ASN A 159 -10.66 6.48 -2.51
CA ASN A 159 -11.92 6.66 -1.81
C ASN A 159 -12.57 8.01 -2.12
N ASN A 160 -11.78 9.08 -2.11
CA ASN A 160 -12.26 10.42 -2.46
C ASN A 160 -12.67 10.52 -3.93
N ALA A 161 -11.90 9.92 -4.84
CA ALA A 161 -12.22 9.92 -6.26
C ALA A 161 -13.53 9.16 -6.53
N VAL A 162 -13.67 7.94 -6.03
CA VAL A 162 -14.85 7.09 -6.25
C VAL A 162 -16.10 7.69 -5.60
N SER A 163 -16.00 8.16 -4.37
CA SER A 163 -17.14 8.79 -3.68
C SER A 163 -17.61 10.07 -4.36
N ALA A 164 -16.73 10.80 -5.04
CA ALA A 164 -17.08 12.00 -5.81
C ALA A 164 -17.80 11.67 -7.12
N MET A 165 -17.61 10.47 -7.67
CA MET A 165 -18.28 10.03 -8.90
C MET A 165 -19.73 9.59 -8.65
N GLY A 166 -20.03 8.99 -7.50
CA GLY A 166 -21.34 8.44 -7.17
C GLY A 166 -22.21 9.41 -6.38
N ASP A 167 -23.50 9.48 -6.70
CA ASP A 167 -24.52 10.31 -6.03
C ASP A 167 -25.47 9.50 -5.12
N PHE A 168 -25.00 8.39 -4.57
CA PHE A 168 -25.83 7.44 -3.83
C PHE A 168 -25.07 6.84 -2.62
N ILE A 169 -25.83 6.24 -1.71
CA ILE A 169 -25.29 5.34 -0.69
C ILE A 169 -25.36 3.94 -1.28
N GLY A 170 -24.26 3.21 -1.25
CA GLY A 170 -24.21 1.88 -1.87
C GLY A 170 -23.18 0.95 -1.27
N TRP A 171 -23.36 -0.33 -1.53
CA TRP A 171 -22.41 -1.36 -1.14
C TRP A 171 -21.04 -1.09 -1.74
N ILE A 172 -20.01 -1.32 -0.96
CA ILE A 172 -18.62 -1.42 -1.38
C ILE A 172 -18.09 -2.80 -1.03
N GLY A 173 -16.91 -3.15 -1.50
CA GLY A 173 -16.31 -4.47 -1.29
C GLY A 173 -15.83 -4.74 0.14
N LEU A 174 -16.26 -3.97 1.11
CA LEU A 174 -15.87 -4.10 2.50
C LEU A 174 -16.70 -5.17 3.22
N TYR A 175 -16.02 -6.07 3.93
CA TYR A 175 -16.62 -7.24 4.57
C TYR A 175 -15.89 -7.57 5.86
N GLN A 176 -16.62 -7.97 6.91
CA GLN A 176 -16.03 -8.42 8.16
C GLN A 176 -15.91 -9.96 8.18
N ASP A 177 -14.67 -10.44 8.19
CA ASP A 177 -14.37 -11.87 8.26
C ASP A 177 -14.46 -12.34 9.72
N LEU A 178 -15.56 -13.00 10.06
CA LEU A 178 -15.84 -13.52 11.40
C LEU A 178 -14.89 -14.66 11.82
N ASN A 179 -14.11 -15.21 10.88
CA ASN A 179 -13.12 -16.24 11.15
C ASN A 179 -11.68 -15.69 11.18
N SER A 180 -11.52 -14.38 10.95
CA SER A 180 -10.21 -13.74 11.00
C SER A 180 -9.57 -13.91 12.38
N PRO A 181 -8.25 -14.19 12.46
CA PRO A 181 -7.54 -14.17 13.74
C PRO A 181 -7.55 -12.79 14.42
N ASN A 182 -7.81 -11.72 13.63
CA ASN A 182 -7.93 -10.35 14.11
C ASN A 182 -9.40 -9.91 14.31
N TYR A 183 -10.35 -10.86 14.27
CA TYR A 183 -11.75 -10.54 14.53
C TYR A 183 -11.97 -10.07 15.97
N ASP A 184 -12.52 -8.87 16.11
CA ASP A 184 -12.93 -8.25 17.38
C ASP A 184 -14.03 -7.23 17.10
N GLU A 185 -15.25 -7.48 17.61
CA GLU A 185 -16.39 -6.60 17.38
C GLU A 185 -16.24 -5.24 18.06
N PRO A 186 -16.66 -4.17 17.38
CA PRO A 186 -17.11 -4.11 15.98
C PRO A 186 -15.98 -3.81 14.97
N THR A 187 -14.74 -3.64 15.43
CA THR A 187 -13.68 -2.99 14.67
C THR A 187 -12.71 -3.95 14.00
N GLY A 188 -12.64 -5.21 14.41
CA GLY A 188 -11.68 -6.18 13.89
C GLY A 188 -12.23 -7.06 12.76
N GLY A 189 -11.34 -7.67 12.00
CA GLY A 189 -11.68 -8.64 10.95
C GLY A 189 -12.18 -8.05 9.63
N TRP A 190 -12.15 -6.73 9.45
CA TRP A 190 -12.58 -6.11 8.20
C TRP A 190 -11.59 -6.35 7.07
N LYS A 191 -12.10 -6.67 5.89
CA LYS A 191 -11.34 -6.99 4.69
C LYS A 191 -12.03 -6.44 3.45
N TRP A 192 -11.26 -6.22 2.40
CA TRP A 192 -11.75 -5.92 1.07
C TRP A 192 -11.93 -7.20 0.25
N VAL A 193 -12.97 -7.23 -0.60
CA VAL A 193 -13.04 -8.22 -1.68
C VAL A 193 -11.89 -7.98 -2.65
N SER A 194 -11.34 -9.06 -3.17
CA SER A 194 -10.31 -9.01 -4.20
C SER A 194 -10.92 -9.14 -5.59
N PRO A 195 -10.31 -8.57 -6.64
CA PRO A 195 -10.68 -8.86 -8.01
C PRO A 195 -10.72 -10.37 -8.27
N THR A 196 -11.85 -10.90 -8.73
CA THR A 196 -12.04 -12.35 -8.94
C THR A 196 -11.23 -12.91 -10.11
N ASN A 197 -10.73 -12.04 -11.01
CA ASN A 197 -9.87 -12.45 -12.11
C ASN A 197 -8.40 -12.64 -11.70
N LEU A 198 -8.03 -12.23 -10.50
CA LEU A 198 -6.86 -12.76 -9.86
C LEU A 198 -7.25 -14.16 -9.33
N ASN A 199 -7.25 -15.15 -10.21
CA ASN A 199 -6.86 -16.50 -9.84
C ASN A 199 -5.44 -16.33 -9.30
N SER A 200 -5.36 -15.75 -8.13
CA SER A 200 -4.12 -15.34 -7.48
C SER A 200 -3.43 -16.55 -6.87
N ASN A 201 -3.26 -17.58 -7.69
CA ASN A 201 -2.31 -18.63 -7.42
C ASN A 201 -0.91 -18.04 -7.64
N TYR A 202 -0.60 -16.98 -6.87
CA TYR A 202 0.76 -16.51 -6.81
C TYR A 202 1.65 -17.68 -6.43
N SER A 203 2.67 -17.93 -7.22
CA SER A 203 3.60 -19.02 -6.99
C SER A 203 4.96 -18.53 -6.52
N GLU A 204 5.27 -17.28 -6.80
CA GLU A 204 6.59 -16.71 -6.56
C GLU A 204 6.49 -15.20 -6.29
N VAL A 205 7.37 -14.71 -5.43
CA VAL A 205 7.71 -13.28 -5.35
C VAL A 205 9.10 -13.10 -5.92
N TYR A 206 9.30 -12.09 -6.76
CA TYR A 206 10.63 -11.68 -7.16
C TYR A 206 10.87 -10.19 -6.95
N VAL A 207 12.13 -9.85 -6.77
CA VAL A 207 12.60 -8.49 -6.54
C VAL A 207 13.64 -8.13 -7.58
N GLU A 208 13.41 -7.06 -8.31
CA GLU A 208 14.37 -6.44 -9.20
C GLU A 208 15.16 -5.38 -8.44
N LEU A 209 16.47 -5.55 -8.38
CA LEU A 209 17.41 -4.55 -7.87
C LEU A 209 17.95 -3.72 -9.04
N TYR A 210 17.78 -2.41 -8.91
CA TYR A 210 18.33 -1.44 -9.86
C TYR A 210 19.46 -0.65 -9.21
N LYS A 211 20.47 -0.29 -10.03
CA LYS A 211 21.54 0.64 -9.68
C LYS A 211 21.57 1.76 -10.70
N ASN A 212 21.44 3.01 -10.25
CA ASN A 212 21.38 4.19 -11.12
C ASN A 212 20.42 4.00 -12.30
N ASN A 213 19.20 3.50 -12.02
CA ASN A 213 18.13 3.20 -12.97
C ASN A 213 18.41 2.04 -13.96
N SER A 214 19.49 1.29 -13.80
CA SER A 214 19.77 0.10 -14.60
C SER A 214 19.55 -1.16 -13.79
N LEU A 215 18.81 -2.14 -14.32
CA LEU A 215 18.60 -3.43 -13.68
C LEU A 215 19.97 -4.08 -13.42
N LEU A 216 20.23 -4.40 -12.16
CA LEU A 216 21.47 -5.04 -11.73
C LEU A 216 21.29 -6.54 -11.54
N GLU A 217 20.24 -6.94 -10.83
CA GLU A 217 20.00 -8.34 -10.48
C GLU A 217 18.53 -8.55 -10.14
N THR A 218 18.09 -9.83 -10.20
CA THR A 218 16.75 -10.26 -9.82
C THR A 218 16.88 -11.39 -8.82
N TYR A 219 16.12 -11.31 -7.74
CA TYR A 219 16.04 -12.29 -6.66
C TYR A 219 14.62 -12.84 -6.61
N SER A 220 14.46 -14.12 -6.34
CA SER A 220 13.11 -14.70 -6.23
C SER A 220 12.98 -15.68 -5.08
N GLN A 221 11.73 -15.90 -4.67
CA GLN A 221 11.34 -16.85 -3.65
C GLN A 221 10.00 -17.48 -4.04
N GLU A 222 9.96 -18.80 -4.10
CA GLU A 222 8.72 -19.56 -4.21
C GLU A 222 7.84 -19.33 -2.96
N LEU A 223 6.54 -19.21 -3.16
CA LEU A 223 5.56 -19.01 -2.11
C LEU A 223 4.96 -20.34 -1.65
N SER A 224 4.89 -20.51 -0.35
CA SER A 224 4.22 -21.66 0.28
C SER A 224 3.04 -21.15 1.10
N PHE A 225 1.83 -21.42 0.62
CA PHE A 225 0.60 -20.94 1.23
C PHE A 225 0.09 -21.82 2.35
N SER A 226 -0.37 -21.19 3.41
CA SER A 226 -1.14 -21.79 4.49
C SER A 226 -2.34 -20.91 4.78
N ASN A 227 -3.56 -21.44 4.64
CA ASN A 227 -4.80 -20.65 4.75
C ASN A 227 -4.80 -19.42 3.82
N ASP A 228 -4.48 -19.65 2.53
CA ASP A 228 -4.41 -18.62 1.48
C ASP A 228 -3.40 -17.49 1.72
N GLN A 229 -2.53 -17.62 2.71
CA GLN A 229 -1.49 -16.65 3.05
C GLN A 229 -0.10 -17.28 2.94
N ALA A 230 0.84 -16.55 2.35
CA ALA A 230 2.26 -16.92 2.29
C ALA A 230 3.13 -15.73 2.68
N SER A 231 4.06 -15.95 3.58
CA SER A 231 5.08 -14.96 3.93
C SER A 231 6.33 -15.14 3.07
N PHE A 232 7.00 -14.05 2.77
CA PHE A 232 8.28 -14.06 2.09
C PHE A 232 9.30 -13.15 2.77
N GLU A 233 10.59 -13.50 2.60
CA GLU A 233 11.71 -12.69 3.05
C GLU A 233 12.88 -12.82 2.07
N ILE A 234 13.24 -11.74 1.39
CA ILE A 234 14.35 -11.68 0.43
C ILE A 234 15.39 -10.71 0.98
N ASN A 235 16.61 -11.20 1.13
CA ASN A 235 17.75 -10.45 1.63
C ASN A 235 18.71 -10.13 0.47
N ILE A 236 18.98 -8.84 0.24
CA ILE A 236 19.77 -8.34 -0.87
C ILE A 236 20.98 -7.58 -0.34
N GLU A 237 22.18 -8.01 -0.72
CA GLU A 237 23.40 -7.27 -0.40
C GLU A 237 23.69 -6.20 -1.46
N ILE A 238 23.94 -4.97 -1.03
CA ILE A 238 24.37 -3.87 -1.89
C ILE A 238 25.73 -3.33 -1.46
N ASN A 239 26.53 -2.84 -2.41
CA ASN A 239 27.82 -2.26 -2.09
C ASN A 239 27.69 -0.88 -1.44
N SER A 240 28.59 -0.59 -0.51
CA SER A 240 28.75 0.77 0.01
C SER A 240 29.53 1.61 -1.01
N GLU A 241 28.82 2.45 -1.74
CA GLU A 241 29.34 3.28 -2.82
C GLU A 241 28.43 4.47 -3.10
N LEU A 242 28.94 5.45 -3.85
CA LEU A 242 28.18 6.60 -4.31
C LEU A 242 27.25 6.22 -5.48
N SER A 243 26.27 5.39 -5.20
CA SER A 243 25.27 4.95 -6.17
C SER A 243 23.89 4.94 -5.52
N LYS A 244 22.88 5.21 -6.33
CA LYS A 244 21.48 5.07 -5.92
C LYS A 244 20.99 3.70 -6.33
N TYR A 245 20.36 3.03 -5.40
CA TYR A 245 19.66 1.79 -5.64
C TYR A 245 18.15 2.02 -5.57
N SER A 246 17.42 1.21 -6.31
CA SER A 246 15.97 1.07 -6.15
C SER A 246 15.59 -0.39 -6.25
N VAL A 247 14.49 -0.75 -5.65
CA VAL A 247 13.95 -2.11 -5.66
C VAL A 247 12.49 -2.08 -6.09
N LYS A 248 12.11 -3.07 -6.91
CA LYS A 248 10.72 -3.33 -7.26
C LYS A 248 10.39 -4.77 -6.91
N THR A 249 9.33 -4.95 -6.15
CA THR A 249 8.85 -6.26 -5.70
C THR A 249 7.61 -6.64 -6.47
N TYR A 250 7.59 -7.83 -7.02
CA TYR A 250 6.48 -8.36 -7.81
C TYR A 250 6.03 -9.71 -7.26
N ALA A 251 4.74 -10.00 -7.38
CA ALA A 251 4.22 -11.37 -7.27
C ALA A 251 3.84 -11.89 -8.66
N THR A 252 4.12 -13.16 -8.92
CA THR A 252 3.81 -13.79 -10.21
C THR A 252 2.67 -14.79 -10.08
N ASN A 253 1.74 -14.70 -11.01
CA ASN A 253 0.65 -15.64 -11.21
C ASN A 253 0.71 -16.15 -12.65
N ASN A 254 0.93 -17.45 -12.85
CA ASN A 254 0.98 -18.08 -14.17
C ASN A 254 1.87 -17.36 -15.21
N GLY A 255 2.96 -16.71 -14.73
CA GLY A 255 3.89 -15.97 -15.58
C GLY A 255 3.53 -14.50 -15.80
N GLU A 256 2.40 -14.03 -15.29
CA GLU A 256 2.07 -12.61 -15.20
C GLU A 256 2.55 -12.03 -13.89
N ALA A 257 3.17 -10.86 -13.94
CA ALA A 257 3.79 -10.20 -12.80
C ALA A 257 2.98 -8.96 -12.39
N SER A 258 2.58 -8.92 -11.12
CA SER A 258 1.96 -7.76 -10.50
C SER A 258 2.96 -7.04 -9.61
N LEU A 259 3.12 -5.72 -9.78
CA LEU A 259 3.98 -4.90 -8.93
C LEU A 259 3.30 -4.74 -7.55
N ILE A 260 3.96 -5.22 -6.49
CA ILE A 260 3.46 -5.09 -5.12
C ILE A 260 3.98 -3.80 -4.48
N LYS A 261 5.29 -3.52 -4.67
CA LYS A 261 5.95 -2.40 -3.99
C LYS A 261 7.17 -1.92 -4.75
N GLN A 262 7.42 -0.61 -4.66
CA GLN A 262 8.64 0.01 -5.16
C GLN A 262 9.25 0.87 -4.04
N SER A 263 10.59 0.85 -3.94
CA SER A 263 11.35 1.74 -3.06
C SER A 263 12.52 2.31 -3.86
N ASP A 264 12.63 3.62 -3.85
CA ASP A 264 13.63 4.36 -4.63
C ASP A 264 14.64 5.07 -3.71
N ASP A 265 15.67 5.64 -4.30
CA ASP A 265 16.68 6.46 -3.62
C ASP A 265 17.35 5.78 -2.41
N ILE A 266 17.57 4.47 -2.49
CA ILE A 266 18.29 3.70 -1.48
C ILE A 266 19.79 3.93 -1.68
N VAL A 267 20.48 4.32 -0.60
CA VAL A 267 21.93 4.49 -0.58
C VAL A 267 22.55 3.66 0.53
N CYS A 268 23.78 3.17 0.32
CA CYS A 268 24.52 2.40 1.32
C CYS A 268 25.84 3.07 1.65
N GLY A 269 26.11 3.32 2.93
CA GLY A 269 27.36 3.95 3.38
C GLY A 269 27.37 4.29 4.86
N ASP A 270 28.34 5.10 5.22
CA ASP A 270 28.49 5.63 6.59
C ASP A 270 27.84 7.01 6.70
N VAL A 271 27.23 7.28 7.83
CA VAL A 271 26.75 8.60 8.19
C VAL A 271 27.75 9.27 9.14
N PHE A 272 28.24 10.42 8.75
CA PHE A 272 29.08 11.25 9.61
C PHE A 272 28.26 12.43 10.12
N VAL A 273 28.19 12.58 11.43
CA VAL A 273 27.61 13.77 12.06
C VAL A 273 28.74 14.75 12.37
N VAL A 274 28.71 15.88 11.68
CA VAL A 274 29.62 16.99 11.99
C VAL A 274 28.88 17.96 12.89
N GLN A 275 29.28 18.02 14.15
CA GLN A 275 28.76 18.95 15.16
C GLN A 275 29.81 19.99 15.48
N GLY A 276 29.47 21.26 15.43
CA GLY A 276 30.39 22.34 15.75
C GLY A 276 29.73 23.72 15.64
N GLN A 277 30.55 24.74 15.80
CA GLN A 277 30.17 26.14 15.58
C GLN A 277 30.30 26.45 14.08
N SER A 278 30.29 27.72 13.70
CA SER A 278 30.37 28.17 12.30
C SER A 278 31.55 27.62 11.49
N ASN A 279 32.60 27.18 12.14
CA ASN A 279 33.75 26.52 11.52
C ASN A 279 33.56 25.03 11.20
N ALA A 280 32.46 24.43 11.63
CA ALA A 280 32.05 23.07 11.21
C ALA A 280 31.23 23.09 9.91
N GLU A 281 30.74 24.24 9.47
CA GLU A 281 30.23 24.40 8.13
C GLU A 281 31.37 24.20 7.15
N ALA A 282 31.11 23.42 6.07
CA ALA A 282 32.04 23.27 4.95
C ALA A 282 31.63 24.27 3.83
N PRO A 283 31.90 25.58 4.01
CA PRO A 283 31.55 26.54 2.97
C PRO A 283 32.45 26.35 1.74
N SER A 284 31.95 26.62 0.57
CA SER A 284 32.69 26.68 -0.68
C SER A 284 33.83 27.73 -0.73
N TYR A 285 34.16 28.22 0.42
CA TYR A 285 35.07 29.32 0.72
C TYR A 285 36.48 28.76 0.91
N ASN A 286 37.48 29.36 0.29
CA ASN A 286 38.88 28.94 0.31
C ASN A 286 39.19 27.53 -0.27
N GLY A 287 38.53 27.15 -1.33
CA GLY A 287 38.84 25.89 -2.03
C GLY A 287 38.31 24.62 -1.35
N SER A 288 37.49 24.75 -0.31
CA SER A 288 36.64 23.64 0.10
C SER A 288 35.58 23.40 -0.98
N SER A 289 35.36 22.16 -1.37
CA SER A 289 34.35 21.84 -2.37
C SER A 289 32.98 22.29 -1.89
N SER A 290 32.31 23.10 -2.69
CA SER A 290 30.93 23.46 -2.44
C SER A 290 30.03 22.25 -2.59
N SER A 291 29.28 22.00 -1.52
CA SER A 291 28.03 21.28 -1.54
C SER A 291 27.95 20.01 -2.38
N TYR A 292 27.98 18.90 -1.71
CA TYR A 292 27.34 17.67 -2.17
C TYR A 292 25.79 17.73 -2.06
N GLU A 293 25.19 18.92 -1.93
CA GLU A 293 23.73 19.09 -1.78
C GLU A 293 22.92 18.67 -2.99
N ASN A 294 23.55 18.53 -4.16
CA ASN A 294 22.88 18.19 -5.40
C ASN A 294 23.28 16.81 -5.99
N ASP A 295 24.14 16.05 -5.32
CA ASP A 295 24.65 14.78 -5.85
C ASP A 295 23.95 13.54 -5.26
N PHE A 296 22.88 13.75 -4.44
CA PHE A 296 22.11 12.67 -3.81
C PHE A 296 20.61 12.81 -4.09
#